data_f3057071524c0b70db7f190cf413780b
#
_entry.id   f3057071524c0b70db7f190cf413780b
#
_cell.length_a   1.000
_cell.length_b   1.000
_cell.length_c   1.000
_cell.angle_alpha   90.00
_cell.angle_beta   90.00
_cell.angle_gamma   90.00
#
_symmetry.space_group_name_H-M   'P 1'
#
loop_
_entity.id
_entity.type
_entity.pdbx_description
1 polymer ?
#
loop_
_entity_poly.entity_id
_entity_poly.type
_entity_poly.pdbx_seq_one_letter_code
_entity_poly.pdbx_strand_id
1 'polypeptide(L)'
;MARLVLLSEGYTGRAYELKVPTTTVGRMSDNSFEIPEASVSSHHAEILLRGADVVVRDLNSTNGTYIAGERITGETVLRPGQILRLGTVDMRLETGDAAPKPKQALDQTRVIPQGVKAEELFGTGARPEFKTTGFEKKTDRGSKIFLAVVITVAVVLVAAMIWVLTH
;
A
#
# COMPACT_ATOMS: atom_id res chain seq x y z
N MET A 1 -11.11 -6.79 -22.68
CA MET A 1 -9.75 -6.21 -22.82
C MET A 1 -9.30 -5.75 -21.45
N ALA A 2 -8.04 -6.00 -21.07
CA ALA A 2 -7.51 -5.57 -19.78
C ALA A 2 -6.99 -4.13 -19.87
N ARG A 3 -7.24 -3.31 -18.82
CA ARG A 3 -6.72 -1.95 -18.71
C ARG A 3 -6.33 -1.63 -17.26
N LEU A 4 -5.36 -0.76 -17.10
CA LEU A 4 -4.96 -0.19 -15.82
C LEU A 4 -5.56 1.19 -15.68
N VAL A 5 -6.30 1.43 -14.61
CA VAL A 5 -6.91 2.72 -14.29
C VAL A 5 -6.18 3.34 -13.13
N LEU A 6 -5.60 4.53 -13.30
CA LEU A 6 -4.90 5.27 -12.26
C LEU A 6 -5.89 5.85 -11.26
N LEU A 7 -5.58 5.70 -9.97
CA LEU A 7 -6.41 6.13 -8.85
C LEU A 7 -5.80 7.30 -8.06
N SER A 8 -4.48 7.50 -8.16
CA SER A 8 -3.77 8.56 -7.44
C SER A 8 -4.16 9.95 -7.92
N GLU A 9 -4.13 10.93 -7.01
CA GLU A 9 -4.38 12.34 -7.32
C GLU A 9 -3.47 12.83 -8.46
N GLY A 10 -4.00 13.68 -9.32
CA GLY A 10 -3.32 14.18 -10.53
C GLY A 10 -3.37 13.25 -11.74
N TYR A 11 -3.67 11.97 -11.53
CA TYR A 11 -3.77 10.96 -12.60
C TYR A 11 -5.14 10.26 -12.63
N THR A 12 -6.04 10.60 -11.71
CA THR A 12 -7.34 9.94 -11.53
C THR A 12 -8.14 9.90 -12.84
N GLY A 13 -8.58 8.69 -13.21
CA GLY A 13 -9.37 8.46 -14.42
C GLY A 13 -8.55 8.24 -15.68
N ARG A 14 -7.22 8.47 -15.68
CA ARG A 14 -6.37 8.02 -16.78
C ARG A 14 -6.34 6.49 -16.81
N ALA A 15 -6.51 5.93 -17.99
CA ALA A 15 -6.48 4.49 -18.17
C ALA A 15 -5.48 4.14 -19.28
N TYR A 16 -4.75 3.04 -19.08
CA TYR A 16 -3.88 2.45 -20.08
C TYR A 16 -4.37 1.07 -20.46
N GLU A 17 -4.64 0.87 -21.76
CA GLU A 17 -5.08 -0.43 -22.28
C GLU A 17 -3.88 -1.34 -22.52
N LEU A 18 -3.94 -2.55 -21.98
CA LEU A 18 -2.94 -3.59 -22.19
C LEU A 18 -3.23 -4.32 -23.51
N LYS A 19 -2.60 -3.87 -24.59
CA LYS A 19 -2.81 -4.40 -25.95
C LYS A 19 -1.69 -5.29 -26.44
N VAL A 20 -0.51 -5.19 -25.83
CA VAL A 20 0.70 -5.91 -26.23
C VAL A 20 1.10 -6.94 -25.19
N PRO A 21 1.78 -8.03 -25.58
CA PRO A 21 2.17 -9.08 -24.64
C PRO A 21 3.01 -8.60 -23.46
N THR A 22 3.84 -7.57 -23.69
CA THR A 22 4.70 -6.96 -22.65
C THR A 22 4.55 -5.46 -22.68
N THR A 23 4.16 -4.86 -21.57
CA THR A 23 4.04 -3.42 -21.35
C THR A 23 5.06 -2.99 -20.30
N THR A 24 6.03 -2.16 -20.67
CA THR A 24 6.96 -1.55 -19.71
C THR A 24 6.31 -0.33 -19.06
N VAL A 25 6.52 -0.18 -17.75
CA VAL A 25 5.97 0.93 -16.95
C VAL A 25 7.10 1.62 -16.21
N GLY A 26 7.15 2.94 -16.29
CA GLY A 26 8.16 3.73 -15.60
C GLY A 26 7.99 5.22 -15.81
N ARG A 27 8.92 5.99 -15.22
CA ARG A 27 8.89 7.46 -15.28
C ARG A 27 9.37 8.02 -16.60
N MET A 28 10.23 7.32 -17.31
CA MET A 28 10.81 7.79 -18.57
C MET A 28 9.86 7.54 -19.73
N SER A 29 9.95 8.40 -20.75
CA SER A 29 9.08 8.37 -21.95
C SER A 29 9.35 7.22 -22.91
N ASP A 30 10.43 6.48 -22.73
CA ASP A 30 10.74 5.26 -23.48
C ASP A 30 9.97 4.02 -22.99
N ASN A 31 9.22 4.14 -21.87
CA ASN A 31 8.31 3.11 -21.44
C ASN A 31 7.01 3.12 -22.26
N SER A 32 6.44 1.93 -22.46
CA SER A 32 5.12 1.80 -23.11
C SER A 32 4.02 2.54 -22.34
N PHE A 33 4.11 2.53 -20.99
CA PHE A 33 3.25 3.28 -20.11
C PHE A 33 4.07 4.22 -19.22
N GLU A 34 4.15 5.48 -19.63
CA GLU A 34 4.85 6.54 -18.89
C GLU A 34 3.99 7.05 -17.72
N ILE A 35 4.59 7.09 -16.54
CA ILE A 35 4.03 7.69 -15.33
C ILE A 35 5.06 8.69 -14.78
N PRO A 36 4.98 10.00 -15.12
CA PRO A 36 5.97 11.00 -14.76
C PRO A 36 5.87 11.43 -13.29
N GLU A 37 6.06 10.47 -12.38
CA GLU A 37 6.00 10.63 -10.93
C GLU A 37 7.35 10.32 -10.31
N ALA A 38 7.82 11.19 -9.39
CA ALA A 38 9.15 11.08 -8.78
C ALA A 38 9.36 9.77 -8.01
N SER A 39 8.31 9.21 -7.44
CA SER A 39 8.34 7.93 -6.70
C SER A 39 8.44 6.70 -7.62
N VAL A 40 8.20 6.86 -8.92
CA VAL A 40 8.30 5.80 -9.92
C VAL A 40 9.71 5.80 -10.52
N SER A 41 10.36 4.63 -10.56
CA SER A 41 11.68 4.47 -11.18
C SER A 41 11.62 4.69 -12.70
N SER A 42 12.76 4.99 -13.33
CA SER A 42 12.87 5.21 -14.78
C SER A 42 12.25 4.05 -15.57
N HIS A 43 12.62 2.81 -15.21
CA HIS A 43 11.99 1.56 -15.62
C HIS A 43 11.60 0.86 -14.32
N HIS A 44 10.31 0.80 -14.00
CA HIS A 44 9.85 0.37 -12.68
C HIS A 44 9.39 -1.08 -12.68
N ALA A 45 8.54 -1.41 -13.62
CA ALA A 45 7.94 -2.75 -13.71
C ALA A 45 7.61 -3.12 -15.16
N GLU A 46 7.40 -4.40 -15.40
CA GLU A 46 6.81 -4.94 -16.61
C GLU A 46 5.49 -5.62 -16.33
N ILE A 47 4.56 -5.47 -17.24
CA ILE A 47 3.25 -6.11 -17.20
C ILE A 47 3.17 -7.04 -18.39
N LEU A 48 2.98 -8.32 -18.11
CA LEU A 48 2.98 -9.40 -19.08
C LEU A 48 1.56 -9.94 -19.22
N LEU A 49 1.06 -10.02 -20.45
CA LEU A 49 -0.19 -10.72 -20.76
C LEU A 49 0.11 -12.18 -21.08
N ARG A 50 -0.33 -13.09 -20.22
CA ARG A 50 -0.16 -14.55 -20.41
C ARG A 50 -1.54 -15.22 -20.52
N GLY A 51 -2.06 -15.27 -21.72
CA GLY A 51 -3.43 -15.74 -21.96
C GLY A 51 -4.46 -14.83 -21.31
N ALA A 52 -5.20 -15.33 -20.31
CA ALA A 52 -6.17 -14.55 -19.55
C ALA A 52 -5.56 -13.83 -18.34
N ASP A 53 -4.33 -14.18 -17.96
CA ASP A 53 -3.68 -13.65 -16.77
C ASP A 53 -2.85 -12.41 -17.10
N VAL A 54 -2.89 -11.45 -16.18
CA VAL A 54 -2.00 -10.28 -16.16
C VAL A 54 -0.95 -10.53 -15.09
N VAL A 55 0.32 -10.60 -15.48
CA VAL A 55 1.44 -10.85 -14.57
C VAL A 55 2.27 -9.58 -14.45
N VAL A 56 2.65 -9.20 -13.25
CA VAL A 56 3.51 -8.06 -12.98
C VAL A 56 4.86 -8.54 -12.51
N ARG A 57 5.95 -7.95 -13.03
CA ARG A 57 7.33 -8.17 -12.64
C ARG A 57 7.97 -6.84 -12.26
N ASP A 58 8.51 -6.74 -11.05
CA ASP A 58 9.31 -5.60 -10.62
C ASP A 58 10.70 -5.62 -11.29
N LEU A 59 11.17 -4.49 -11.77
CA LEU A 59 12.49 -4.32 -12.40
C LEU A 59 13.53 -3.76 -11.41
N ASN A 60 13.50 -4.24 -10.18
CA ASN A 60 14.36 -3.75 -9.10
C ASN A 60 14.15 -2.26 -8.81
N SER A 61 12.89 -1.87 -8.71
CA SER A 61 12.49 -0.50 -8.49
C SER A 61 12.92 0.02 -7.12
N THR A 62 13.20 1.32 -7.02
CA THR A 62 13.68 1.96 -5.77
C THR A 62 12.65 1.87 -4.65
N ASN A 63 11.40 2.18 -4.94
CA ASN A 63 10.32 2.22 -3.95
C ASN A 63 9.48 0.93 -3.88
N GLY A 64 9.74 -0.01 -4.77
CA GLY A 64 9.06 -1.30 -4.82
C GLY A 64 7.72 -1.26 -5.54
N THR A 65 7.32 -2.44 -5.99
CA THR A 65 6.02 -2.74 -6.59
C THR A 65 5.19 -3.55 -5.61
N TYR A 66 3.90 -3.21 -5.47
CA TYR A 66 3.00 -3.84 -4.51
C TYR A 66 1.70 -4.26 -5.19
N ILE A 67 1.18 -5.44 -4.85
CA ILE A 67 -0.14 -5.91 -5.27
C ILE A 67 -0.98 -6.16 -4.02
N ALA A 68 -2.15 -5.54 -3.95
CA ALA A 68 -3.05 -5.62 -2.79
C ALA A 68 -2.37 -5.30 -1.45
N GLY A 69 -1.35 -4.42 -1.45
CA GLY A 69 -0.59 -4.02 -0.28
C GLY A 69 0.65 -4.87 0.02
N GLU A 70 0.84 -6.00 -0.64
CA GLU A 70 2.03 -6.85 -0.48
C GLU A 70 3.10 -6.51 -1.53
N ARG A 71 4.35 -6.36 -1.07
CA ARG A 71 5.49 -6.14 -1.97
C ARG A 71 5.80 -7.40 -2.76
N ILE A 72 5.88 -7.28 -4.08
CA ILE A 72 6.28 -8.39 -4.93
C ILE A 72 7.81 -8.46 -5.06
N THR A 73 8.36 -9.67 -5.13
CA THR A 73 9.80 -9.93 -5.31
C THR A 73 10.11 -10.67 -6.60
N GLY A 74 9.07 -11.03 -7.37
CA GLY A 74 9.17 -11.77 -8.61
C GLY A 74 7.93 -11.56 -9.46
N GLU A 75 7.70 -12.45 -10.41
CA GLU A 75 6.49 -12.43 -11.22
C GLU A 75 5.27 -12.79 -10.37
N THR A 76 4.28 -11.91 -10.34
CA THR A 76 3.06 -12.09 -9.54
C THR A 76 1.83 -11.78 -10.37
N VAL A 77 0.82 -12.65 -10.28
CA VAL A 77 -0.46 -12.46 -11.01
C VAL A 77 -1.26 -11.33 -10.39
N LEU A 78 -1.61 -10.34 -11.21
CA LEU A 78 -2.53 -9.27 -10.87
C LEU A 78 -3.94 -9.64 -11.32
N ARG A 79 -4.86 -9.76 -10.38
CA ARG A 79 -6.25 -10.14 -10.65
C ARG A 79 -7.13 -8.92 -10.91
N PRO A 80 -8.21 -9.05 -11.69
CA PRO A 80 -9.18 -7.98 -11.89
C PRO A 80 -9.69 -7.41 -10.57
N GLY A 81 -9.72 -6.08 -10.49
CA GLY A 81 -10.13 -5.33 -9.29
C GLY A 81 -9.06 -5.16 -8.21
N GLN A 82 -7.92 -5.85 -8.30
CA GLN A 82 -6.81 -5.60 -7.37
C GLN A 82 -6.10 -4.28 -7.67
N ILE A 83 -5.50 -3.73 -6.61
CA ILE A 83 -4.68 -2.53 -6.69
C ILE A 83 -3.22 -2.94 -6.92
N LEU A 84 -2.63 -2.37 -7.96
CA LEU A 84 -1.20 -2.36 -8.23
C LEU A 84 -0.66 -1.00 -7.83
N ARG A 85 0.39 -0.98 -6.99
CA ARG A 85 1.07 0.25 -6.58
C ARG A 85 2.52 0.23 -7.05
N LEU A 86 2.94 1.31 -7.70
CA LEU A 86 4.31 1.57 -8.13
C LEU A 86 4.81 2.81 -7.38
N GLY A 87 5.67 2.63 -6.39
CA GLY A 87 6.04 3.72 -5.48
C GLY A 87 4.81 4.24 -4.72
N THR A 88 4.37 5.47 -5.03
CA THR A 88 3.16 6.10 -4.45
C THR A 88 1.95 6.08 -5.39
N VAL A 89 2.11 5.58 -6.62
CA VAL A 89 1.04 5.59 -7.63
C VAL A 89 0.22 4.31 -7.55
N ASP A 90 -1.05 4.46 -7.24
CA ASP A 90 -2.03 3.38 -7.21
C ASP A 90 -2.79 3.28 -8.53
N MET A 91 -2.96 2.07 -9.03
CA MET A 91 -3.74 1.76 -10.21
C MET A 91 -4.52 0.46 -10.02
N ARG A 92 -5.66 0.33 -10.68
CA ARG A 92 -6.51 -0.85 -10.61
C ARG A 92 -6.58 -1.55 -11.94
N LEU A 93 -6.47 -2.87 -11.91
CA LEU A 93 -6.72 -3.69 -13.11
C LEU A 93 -8.22 -3.83 -13.33
N GLU A 94 -8.68 -3.42 -14.51
CA GLU A 94 -10.04 -3.63 -14.99
C GLU A 94 -10.01 -4.50 -16.24
N THR A 95 -10.89 -5.51 -16.30
CA THR A 95 -11.11 -6.34 -17.49
C THR A 95 -12.51 -6.06 -18.01
N GLY A 96 -12.66 -6.00 -19.33
CA GLY A 96 -13.89 -5.56 -20.00
C GLY A 96 -15.17 -6.34 -19.69
N ASP A 97 -15.10 -7.44 -18.93
CA ASP A 97 -16.24 -8.26 -18.51
C ASP A 97 -16.64 -8.04 -17.04
N ALA A 98 -15.93 -7.19 -16.31
CA ALA A 98 -16.26 -6.86 -14.93
C ALA A 98 -16.31 -5.34 -14.79
N ALA A 99 -17.47 -4.73 -15.03
CA ALA A 99 -17.79 -3.50 -14.33
C ALA A 99 -17.61 -3.80 -12.84
N PRO A 100 -16.73 -3.08 -12.10
CA PRO A 100 -16.65 -3.27 -10.67
C PRO A 100 -18.03 -2.92 -10.13
N LYS A 101 -18.76 -3.93 -9.68
CA LYS A 101 -19.85 -3.67 -8.77
C LYS A 101 -19.19 -2.90 -7.63
N PRO A 102 -19.59 -1.64 -7.36
CA PRO A 102 -19.14 -0.98 -6.15
C PRO A 102 -19.47 -1.99 -5.05
N LYS A 103 -18.48 -2.41 -4.26
CA LYS A 103 -18.78 -3.02 -2.97
C LYS A 103 -19.64 -1.97 -2.30
N GLN A 104 -20.93 -2.19 -2.32
CA GLN A 104 -21.84 -1.49 -1.42
C GLN A 104 -21.22 -1.73 -0.06
N ALA A 105 -20.63 -0.69 0.50
CA ALA A 105 -20.50 -0.63 1.94
C ALA A 105 -21.88 -1.06 2.41
N LEU A 106 -21.93 -2.18 3.09
CA LEU A 106 -23.11 -2.61 3.81
C LEU A 106 -23.27 -1.58 4.92
N ASP A 107 -23.84 -0.44 4.52
CA ASP A 107 -24.57 0.42 5.42
C ASP A 107 -25.80 -0.39 5.81
N GLN A 108 -25.55 -1.37 6.69
CA GLN A 108 -26.62 -1.94 7.47
C GLN A 108 -27.02 -0.89 8.49
N THR A 109 -27.69 0.15 8.00
CA THR A 109 -28.65 0.86 8.81
C THR A 109 -29.68 -0.18 9.21
N ARG A 110 -29.44 -0.85 10.33
CA ARG A 110 -30.45 -1.59 11.04
C ARG A 110 -31.56 -0.60 11.29
N VAL A 111 -32.59 -0.69 10.49
CA VAL A 111 -33.89 -0.07 10.79
C VAL A 111 -34.31 -0.66 12.12
N ILE A 112 -34.15 0.11 13.20
CA ILE A 112 -34.71 -0.20 14.49
C ILE A 112 -36.23 -0.11 14.29
N PRO A 113 -37.01 -1.19 14.48
CA PRO A 113 -38.45 -1.09 14.42
C PRO A 113 -38.91 -0.08 15.49
N GLN A 114 -39.58 0.97 15.05
CA GLN A 114 -40.27 1.88 15.96
C GLN A 114 -41.22 1.07 16.85
N GLY A 115 -41.04 1.15 18.16
CA GLY A 115 -42.00 0.63 19.10
C GLY A 115 -41.45 0.01 20.37
N VAL A 116 -40.43 0.61 21.00
CA VAL A 116 -40.11 0.31 22.41
C VAL A 116 -40.41 1.56 23.21
N LYS A 117 -41.50 1.51 24.01
CA LYS A 117 -41.88 2.60 24.92
C LYS A 117 -40.73 2.85 25.89
N ALA A 118 -40.37 4.12 26.05
CA ALA A 118 -39.23 4.60 26.85
C ALA A 118 -39.37 4.34 28.38
N GLU A 119 -40.40 3.63 28.80
CA GLU A 119 -40.72 3.41 30.23
C GLU A 119 -40.12 2.14 30.84
N GLU A 120 -39.55 1.23 30.03
CA GLU A 120 -38.95 0.00 30.59
C GLU A 120 -37.43 0.06 30.78
N LEU A 121 -36.79 1.21 30.50
CA LEU A 121 -35.32 1.38 30.60
C LEU A 121 -34.83 2.02 31.91
N PHE A 122 -35.75 2.34 32.86
CA PHE A 122 -35.40 2.86 34.16
C PHE A 122 -35.71 1.86 35.31
N GLY A 123 -35.28 0.61 35.12
CA GLY A 123 -35.17 -0.40 36.17
C GLY A 123 -33.78 -0.33 36.81
N THR A 124 -33.74 0.32 37.97
CA THR A 124 -32.82 0.15 39.11
C THR A 124 -31.45 -0.54 38.86
N GLY A 125 -30.38 0.27 38.89
CA GLY A 125 -29.15 -0.13 39.57
C GLY A 125 -28.17 -0.96 38.80
N ALA A 126 -27.31 -0.35 37.99
CA ALA A 126 -25.87 -0.60 37.90
C ALA A 126 -25.27 0.32 36.83
N ARG A 127 -24.50 1.31 37.25
CA ARG A 127 -23.64 2.10 36.36
C ARG A 127 -22.62 1.15 35.73
N PRO A 128 -22.53 0.97 34.43
CA PRO A 128 -21.38 0.33 33.84
C PRO A 128 -20.20 1.31 33.94
N GLU A 129 -19.20 0.97 34.73
CA GLU A 129 -17.88 1.61 34.67
C GLU A 129 -17.32 1.41 33.26
N PHE A 130 -17.26 2.49 32.49
CA PHE A 130 -16.44 2.56 31.29
C PHE A 130 -14.97 2.48 31.73
N LYS A 131 -14.39 1.30 31.68
CA LYS A 131 -12.93 1.16 31.66
C LYS A 131 -12.45 1.80 30.36
N THR A 132 -11.93 3.02 30.46
CA THR A 132 -11.08 3.61 29.46
C THR A 132 -9.85 2.73 29.32
N THR A 133 -9.88 1.81 28.35
CA THR A 133 -8.67 1.15 27.87
C THR A 133 -7.83 2.23 27.22
N GLY A 134 -6.86 2.76 27.98
CA GLY A 134 -5.88 3.69 27.48
C GLY A 134 -5.17 3.07 26.29
N PHE A 135 -5.04 3.86 25.23
CA PHE A 135 -4.18 3.56 24.10
C PHE A 135 -2.76 3.35 24.64
N GLU A 136 -2.35 2.11 24.78
CA GLU A 136 -0.95 1.77 25.02
C GLU A 136 -0.16 2.17 23.77
N LYS A 137 0.60 3.25 23.91
CA LYS A 137 1.59 3.70 22.93
C LYS A 137 2.62 2.58 22.78
N LYS A 138 2.55 1.84 21.65
CA LYS A 138 3.51 0.81 21.28
C LYS A 138 4.91 1.45 21.30
N THR A 139 5.68 1.22 22.34
CA THR A 139 7.05 1.72 22.46
C THR A 139 7.90 1.01 21.43
N ASP A 140 8.41 1.77 20.49
CA ASP A 140 9.28 1.32 19.40
C ASP A 140 10.61 0.83 19.97
N ARG A 141 10.67 -0.47 20.29
CA ARG A 141 11.91 -1.13 20.75
C ARG A 141 13.02 -1.08 19.67
N GLY A 142 12.64 -1.03 18.39
CA GLY A 142 13.58 -0.94 17.27
C GLY A 142 14.40 0.36 17.26
N SER A 143 13.77 1.50 17.58
CA SER A 143 14.43 2.80 17.61
C SER A 143 15.51 2.90 18.70
N LYS A 144 15.31 2.26 19.86
CA LYS A 144 16.29 2.26 20.96
C LYS A 144 17.49 1.38 20.63
N ILE A 145 17.29 0.26 19.97
CA ILE A 145 18.38 -0.63 19.54
C ILE A 145 19.22 0.05 18.46
N PHE A 146 18.57 0.71 17.49
CA PHE A 146 19.28 1.46 16.45
C PHE A 146 20.15 2.59 17.03
N LEU A 147 19.61 3.37 17.98
CA LEU A 147 20.36 4.44 18.64
C LEU A 147 21.57 3.90 19.43
N ALA A 148 21.41 2.76 20.12
CA ALA A 148 22.50 2.13 20.85
C ALA A 148 23.64 1.67 19.92
N VAL A 149 23.31 1.09 18.76
CA VAL A 149 24.31 0.66 17.76
C VAL A 149 25.05 1.87 17.19
N VAL A 150 24.37 2.97 16.87
CA VAL A 150 25.01 4.18 16.35
C VAL A 150 26.00 4.78 17.37
N ILE A 151 25.60 4.82 18.65
CA ILE A 151 26.48 5.34 19.72
C ILE A 151 27.71 4.46 19.90
N THR A 152 27.57 3.13 19.90
CA THR A 152 28.73 2.22 20.06
C THR A 152 29.71 2.36 18.90
N VAL A 153 29.24 2.45 17.66
CA VAL A 153 30.11 2.66 16.49
C VAL A 153 30.84 4.00 16.58
N ALA A 154 30.17 5.07 17.00
CA ALA A 154 30.78 6.38 17.17
C ALA A 154 31.91 6.35 18.23
N VAL A 155 31.69 5.69 19.37
CA VAL A 155 32.68 5.56 20.45
C VAL A 155 33.90 4.78 19.96
N VAL A 156 33.73 3.68 19.23
CA VAL A 156 34.83 2.89 18.66
C VAL A 156 35.67 3.70 17.68
N LEU A 157 35.02 4.49 16.81
CA LEU A 157 35.74 5.36 15.85
C LEU A 157 36.53 6.46 16.55
N VAL A 158 35.96 7.08 17.60
CA VAL A 158 36.69 8.09 18.39
C VAL A 158 37.90 7.46 19.11
N ALA A 159 37.72 6.29 19.71
CA ALA A 159 38.80 5.57 20.38
C ALA A 159 39.94 5.19 19.39
N ALA A 160 39.58 4.70 18.19
CA ALA A 160 40.54 4.39 17.14
C ALA A 160 41.28 5.66 16.66
N MET A 161 40.62 6.78 16.53
CA MET A 161 41.24 8.06 16.16
C MET A 161 42.24 8.55 17.21
N ILE A 162 41.86 8.45 18.49
CA ILE A 162 42.76 8.82 19.60
C ILE A 162 43.97 7.90 19.63
N TRP A 163 43.80 6.59 19.42
CA TRP A 163 44.88 5.64 19.37
C TRP A 163 45.90 5.94 18.24
N VAL A 164 45.40 6.30 17.05
CA VAL A 164 46.24 6.69 15.90
C VAL A 164 47.00 8.01 16.17
N LEU A 165 46.40 8.94 16.92
CA LEU A 165 47.04 10.23 17.25
C LEU A 165 48.10 10.11 18.39
N THR A 166 48.03 9.04 19.20
CA THR A 166 48.92 8.82 20.34
C THR A 166 50.05 7.82 20.07
N HIS A 167 49.99 7.09 18.93
CA HIS A 167 51.00 6.13 18.47
C HIS A 167 51.51 6.48 17.08
#